data_9cf7a4ad70ccb3c8debb9182237fed9a
#
_entry.id   9cf7a4ad70ccb3c8debb9182237fed9a
#
_cell.length_a   1.000
_cell.length_b   1.000
_cell.length_c   1.000
_cell.angle_alpha   90.00
_cell.angle_beta   90.00
_cell.angle_gamma   90.00
#
_symmetry.space_group_name_H-M   'P 1'
#
loop_
_entity.id
_entity.type
_entity.pdbx_description
1 polymer ?
#
loop_
_entity_poly.entity_id
_entity_poly.type
_entity_poly.pdbx_seq_one_letter_code
_entity_poly.pdbx_strand_id
1 'polypeptide(L)'
;GRSLDVEVKAHGIRVALSESKLRELFSNVKVKDMESSYAYVVAGNGTMLYHPKADKIGKPVENAVVKDLVSQIEKDQVPKSDVATYDFRGDTKYVGYYADKDGQYIVIVSADQSEALSGVTQAIGTMVGVSVFCEIICMIIAFLCFHHLFNPLKKITYQVERLGNLDLKHTGELDKLVKIGGEVGMMARSVWQVQTKLAEVVMELKDESEHL
;
A
#
# COMPACT_ATOMS: atom_id res chain seq x y z
N GLY A 1 3.98 49.27 19.39
CA GLY A 1 3.28 48.35 18.52
C GLY A 1 3.03 49.04 17.21
N ARG A 2 3.63 48.54 16.12
CA ARG A 2 3.27 48.98 14.78
C ARG A 2 1.98 48.25 14.42
N SER A 3 0.85 48.98 14.31
CA SER A 3 -0.36 48.48 13.66
C SER A 3 -0.08 48.52 12.15
N LEU A 4 0.06 47.34 11.57
CA LEU A 4 -0.07 47.21 10.11
C LEU A 4 -1.56 47.16 9.82
N ASP A 5 -2.15 48.32 9.48
CA ASP A 5 -3.54 48.40 9.04
C ASP A 5 -3.60 47.86 7.59
N VAL A 6 -4.16 46.69 7.45
CA VAL A 6 -4.44 46.11 6.13
C VAL A 6 -5.78 46.65 5.65
N GLU A 7 -5.72 47.46 4.63
CA GLU A 7 -6.90 48.08 4.02
C GLU A 7 -7.48 47.11 2.97
N VAL A 8 -8.60 46.49 3.26
CA VAL A 8 -9.33 45.62 2.33
C VAL A 8 -10.51 46.38 1.76
N LYS A 9 -10.55 46.56 0.45
CA LYS A 9 -11.61 47.26 -0.28
C LYS A 9 -12.65 46.24 -0.78
N ALA A 10 -13.73 46.08 -0.05
CA ALA A 10 -14.87 45.30 -0.50
C ALA A 10 -16.12 46.18 -0.65
N HIS A 11 -16.71 46.25 -1.84
CA HIS A 11 -17.96 46.98 -2.11
C HIS A 11 -17.97 48.47 -1.68
N GLY A 12 -16.83 49.17 -1.82
CA GLY A 12 -16.71 50.56 -1.43
C GLY A 12 -16.54 50.82 0.07
N ILE A 13 -16.49 49.81 0.88
CA ILE A 13 -16.21 49.86 2.34
C ILE A 13 -14.73 49.50 2.54
N ARG A 14 -13.97 50.41 3.15
CA ARG A 14 -12.60 50.12 3.59
C ARG A 14 -12.67 49.54 4.98
N VAL A 15 -12.28 48.29 5.12
CA VAL A 15 -12.14 47.63 6.43
C VAL A 15 -10.67 47.49 6.74
N ALA A 16 -10.19 48.23 7.75
CA ALA A 16 -8.84 48.03 8.28
C ALA A 16 -8.87 46.80 9.21
N LEU A 17 -8.25 45.70 8.75
CA LEU A 17 -8.07 44.52 9.59
C LEU A 17 -6.76 44.70 10.36
N SER A 18 -6.87 44.77 11.68
CA SER A 18 -5.71 44.78 12.56
C SER A 18 -4.99 43.40 12.55
N GLU A 19 -3.69 43.38 12.82
CA GLU A 19 -2.92 42.15 12.97
C GLU A 19 -3.58 41.16 13.94
N SER A 20 -4.16 41.66 15.04
CA SER A 20 -4.85 40.86 16.02
C SER A 20 -6.08 40.15 15.44
N LYS A 21 -6.81 40.81 14.56
CA LYS A 21 -8.00 40.24 13.89
C LYS A 21 -7.62 39.17 12.85
N LEU A 22 -6.55 39.40 12.08
CA LEU A 22 -6.00 38.40 11.17
C LEU A 22 -5.52 37.17 11.94
N ARG A 23 -4.84 37.36 13.06
CA ARG A 23 -4.43 36.27 13.96
C ARG A 23 -5.62 35.46 14.47
N GLU A 24 -6.67 36.10 14.96
CA GLU A 24 -7.89 35.45 15.42
C GLU A 24 -8.54 34.59 14.32
N LEU A 25 -8.62 35.11 13.09
CA LEU A 25 -9.25 34.44 11.96
C LEU A 25 -8.43 33.26 11.43
N PHE A 26 -7.12 33.39 11.36
CA PHE A 26 -6.26 32.42 10.66
C PHE A 26 -5.46 31.49 11.57
N SER A 27 -5.38 31.75 12.88
CA SER A 27 -4.63 30.92 13.82
C SER A 27 -5.13 29.47 13.91
N ASN A 28 -6.42 29.28 13.70
CA ASN A 28 -7.09 27.96 13.77
C ASN A 28 -7.35 27.35 12.38
N VAL A 29 -6.93 28.02 11.30
CA VAL A 29 -7.07 27.46 9.96
C VAL A 29 -6.01 26.42 9.73
N LYS A 30 -6.43 25.17 9.75
CA LYS A 30 -5.61 24.00 9.50
C LYS A 30 -6.29 23.08 8.49
N VAL A 31 -5.50 22.30 7.78
CA VAL A 31 -6.02 21.15 7.02
C VAL A 31 -6.35 20.07 8.03
N LYS A 32 -7.52 19.44 7.89
CA LYS A 32 -7.96 18.38 8.79
C LYS A 32 -6.92 17.27 8.86
N ASP A 33 -6.64 16.79 10.06
CA ASP A 33 -5.68 15.71 10.34
C ASP A 33 -4.23 15.99 9.92
N MET A 34 -3.86 17.28 9.73
CA MET A 34 -2.50 17.72 9.41
C MET A 34 -2.00 18.75 10.42
N GLU A 35 -1.13 18.32 11.34
CA GLU A 35 -0.57 19.21 12.38
C GLU A 35 0.42 20.23 11.83
N SER A 36 1.18 19.85 10.77
CA SER A 36 2.13 20.72 10.10
C SER A 36 1.48 21.85 9.31
N SER A 37 0.17 21.75 9.06
CA SER A 37 -0.54 22.73 8.23
C SER A 37 -0.72 24.06 8.95
N TYR A 38 -0.57 25.13 8.21
CA TYR A 38 -0.82 26.49 8.69
C TYR A 38 -1.24 27.40 7.55
N ALA A 39 -2.01 28.42 7.92
CA ALA A 39 -2.40 29.47 6.99
C ALA A 39 -1.54 30.73 7.17
N TYR A 40 -1.31 31.45 6.07
CA TYR A 40 -0.72 32.77 6.07
C TYR A 40 -1.31 33.64 4.97
N VAL A 41 -1.17 34.94 5.08
CA VAL A 41 -1.75 35.91 4.16
C VAL A 41 -0.66 36.84 3.63
N VAL A 42 -0.65 37.05 2.32
CA VAL A 42 0.30 37.89 1.62
C VAL A 42 -0.48 38.97 0.86
N ALA A 43 -0.02 40.21 0.92
CA ALA A 43 -0.54 41.29 0.09
C ALA A 43 -0.22 41.07 -1.39
N GLY A 44 -0.97 41.69 -2.30
CA GLY A 44 -0.70 41.60 -3.72
C GLY A 44 0.68 42.09 -4.14
N ASN A 45 1.34 42.92 -3.32
CA ASN A 45 2.72 43.38 -3.52
C ASN A 45 3.78 42.42 -2.92
N GLY A 46 3.39 41.24 -2.46
CA GLY A 46 4.28 40.22 -1.90
C GLY A 46 4.66 40.39 -0.42
N THR A 47 4.09 41.40 0.27
CA THR A 47 4.38 41.61 1.71
C THR A 47 3.55 40.64 2.56
N MET A 48 4.18 39.99 3.53
CA MET A 48 3.51 39.07 4.49
C MET A 48 2.62 39.89 5.44
N LEU A 49 1.31 39.70 5.34
CA LEU A 49 0.33 40.39 6.21
C LEU A 49 0.06 39.59 7.49
N TYR A 50 0.02 38.29 7.38
CA TYR A 50 -0.11 37.38 8.52
C TYR A 50 0.72 36.12 8.29
N HIS A 51 1.37 35.67 9.37
CA HIS A 51 2.05 34.38 9.42
C HIS A 51 2.07 33.90 10.89
N PRO A 52 1.96 32.56 11.17
CA PRO A 52 2.06 32.04 12.55
C PRO A 52 3.37 32.45 13.25
N LYS A 53 4.47 32.57 12.49
CA LYS A 53 5.75 33.09 12.97
C LYS A 53 5.75 34.60 12.81
N ALA A 54 5.65 35.34 13.92
CA ALA A 54 5.54 36.80 13.94
C ALA A 54 6.74 37.51 13.27
N ASP A 55 7.94 36.91 13.31
CA ASP A 55 9.16 37.46 12.69
C ASP A 55 9.10 37.54 11.16
N LYS A 56 8.12 36.89 10.54
CA LYS A 56 7.89 36.95 9.08
C LYS A 56 6.92 38.05 8.65
N ILE A 57 6.11 38.55 9.56
CA ILE A 57 5.12 39.59 9.25
C ILE A 57 5.83 40.88 8.81
N GLY A 58 5.34 41.52 7.75
CA GLY A 58 5.91 42.72 7.15
C GLY A 58 7.15 42.50 6.27
N LYS A 59 7.60 41.26 6.13
CA LYS A 59 8.70 40.90 5.21
C LYS A 59 8.18 40.39 3.88
N PRO A 60 9.02 40.42 2.83
CA PRO A 60 8.68 39.82 1.54
C PRO A 60 8.46 38.28 1.67
N VAL A 61 7.54 37.72 0.90
CA VAL A 61 7.32 36.30 0.83
C VAL A 61 8.56 35.57 0.27
N GLU A 62 8.92 34.46 0.87
CA GLU A 62 10.09 33.64 0.47
C GLU A 62 9.71 32.50 -0.50
N ASN A 63 8.47 32.02 -0.43
CA ASN A 63 7.97 30.89 -1.19
C ASN A 63 7.94 31.22 -2.70
N ALA A 64 8.58 30.37 -3.52
CA ALA A 64 8.71 30.58 -4.96
C ALA A 64 7.36 30.58 -5.69
N VAL A 65 6.44 29.67 -5.31
CA VAL A 65 5.09 29.63 -5.89
C VAL A 65 4.35 30.93 -5.61
N VAL A 66 4.39 31.42 -4.37
CA VAL A 66 3.68 32.65 -4.00
C VAL A 66 4.32 33.88 -4.65
N LYS A 67 5.64 33.90 -4.85
CA LYS A 67 6.30 34.96 -5.65
C LYS A 67 5.81 35.00 -7.08
N ASP A 68 5.61 33.83 -7.70
CA ASP A 68 5.06 33.76 -9.06
C ASP A 68 3.61 34.29 -9.10
N LEU A 69 2.77 33.94 -8.10
CA LEU A 69 1.41 34.47 -7.98
C LEU A 69 1.39 36.00 -7.84
N VAL A 70 2.28 36.55 -7.02
CA VAL A 70 2.46 38.03 -6.90
C VAL A 70 2.85 38.63 -8.22
N SER A 71 3.80 38.05 -8.96
CA SER A 71 4.20 38.50 -10.28
C SER A 71 3.07 38.45 -11.32
N GLN A 72 2.14 37.50 -11.21
CA GLN A 72 0.94 37.46 -12.05
C GLN A 72 0.00 38.63 -11.71
N ILE A 73 -0.23 38.90 -10.42
CA ILE A 73 -1.07 40.01 -9.96
C ILE A 73 -0.50 41.37 -10.42
N GLU A 74 0.83 41.53 -10.34
CA GLU A 74 1.50 42.74 -10.84
C GLU A 74 1.29 43.00 -12.35
N LYS A 75 0.96 41.92 -13.09
CA LYS A 75 0.62 41.99 -14.52
C LYS A 75 -0.90 42.04 -14.78
N ASP A 76 -1.69 42.44 -13.79
CA ASP A 76 -3.15 42.46 -13.83
C ASP A 76 -3.80 41.07 -14.13
N GLN A 77 -3.08 39.97 -13.82
CA GLN A 77 -3.57 38.60 -13.98
C GLN A 77 -3.84 38.02 -12.62
N VAL A 78 -5.11 38.01 -12.18
CA VAL A 78 -5.48 37.38 -10.91
C VAL A 78 -5.46 35.85 -11.05
N PRO A 79 -4.60 35.15 -10.32
CA PRO A 79 -4.50 33.68 -10.40
C PRO A 79 -5.77 33.03 -9.87
N LYS A 80 -6.18 31.93 -10.52
CA LYS A 80 -7.27 31.09 -10.01
C LYS A 80 -6.76 30.27 -8.82
N SER A 81 -7.66 29.97 -7.89
CA SER A 81 -7.36 29.10 -6.76
C SER A 81 -6.90 27.73 -7.23
N ASP A 82 -5.80 27.24 -6.69
CA ASP A 82 -5.23 25.94 -7.05
C ASP A 82 -4.34 25.42 -5.92
N VAL A 83 -3.80 24.22 -6.11
CA VAL A 83 -2.84 23.59 -5.23
C VAL A 83 -1.55 23.33 -6.02
N ALA A 84 -0.43 23.76 -5.46
CA ALA A 84 0.90 23.54 -6.03
C ALA A 84 1.81 22.84 -5.00
N THR A 85 2.95 22.37 -5.47
CA THR A 85 4.02 21.83 -4.63
C THR A 85 5.27 22.71 -4.75
N TYR A 86 6.03 22.81 -3.67
CA TYR A 86 7.32 23.46 -3.66
C TYR A 86 8.27 22.84 -2.64
N ASP A 87 9.56 22.96 -2.91
CA ASP A 87 10.59 22.48 -1.98
C ASP A 87 11.01 23.63 -1.05
N PHE A 88 11.02 23.35 0.24
CA PHE A 88 11.47 24.28 1.25
C PHE A 88 12.43 23.58 2.21
N ARG A 89 13.71 23.94 2.12
CA ARG A 89 14.81 23.41 2.96
C ARG A 89 14.96 21.88 2.91
N GLY A 90 14.65 21.26 1.76
CA GLY A 90 14.74 19.83 1.57
C GLY A 90 13.42 19.06 1.82
N ASP A 91 12.38 19.73 2.31
CA ASP A 91 11.05 19.15 2.49
C ASP A 91 10.12 19.64 1.38
N THR A 92 9.43 18.71 0.74
CA THR A 92 8.37 19.06 -0.21
C THR A 92 7.09 19.39 0.54
N LYS A 93 6.49 20.53 0.20
CA LYS A 93 5.25 21.04 0.79
C LYS A 93 4.16 21.20 -0.26
N TYR A 94 2.94 20.93 0.15
CA TYR A 94 1.74 21.36 -0.58
C TYR A 94 1.40 22.80 -0.20
N VAL A 95 0.97 23.58 -1.17
CA VAL A 95 0.48 24.93 -0.98
C VAL A 95 -0.84 25.10 -1.74
N GLY A 96 -1.93 25.26 -1.01
CA GLY A 96 -3.20 25.71 -1.55
C GLY A 96 -3.29 27.22 -1.46
N TYR A 97 -3.76 27.89 -2.50
CA TYR A 97 -3.86 29.34 -2.51
C TYR A 97 -5.18 29.84 -3.10
N TYR A 98 -5.60 30.99 -2.60
CA TYR A 98 -6.73 31.76 -3.09
C TYR A 98 -6.33 33.23 -3.19
N ALA A 99 -6.40 33.80 -4.37
CA ALA A 99 -6.23 35.24 -4.57
C ALA A 99 -7.60 35.96 -4.58
N ASP A 100 -7.65 37.10 -3.93
CA ASP A 100 -8.83 37.95 -4.01
C ASP A 100 -9.06 38.48 -5.45
N LYS A 101 -10.33 38.74 -5.79
CA LYS A 101 -10.74 39.17 -7.16
C LYS A 101 -10.01 40.40 -7.66
N ASP A 102 -9.66 41.32 -6.74
CA ASP A 102 -8.95 42.54 -7.03
C ASP A 102 -7.42 42.39 -6.88
N GLY A 103 -6.91 41.20 -6.60
CA GLY A 103 -5.49 40.94 -6.40
C GLY A 103 -4.88 41.61 -5.17
N GLN A 104 -5.71 42.06 -4.21
CA GLN A 104 -5.21 42.79 -3.04
C GLN A 104 -4.50 41.93 -2.03
N TYR A 105 -4.91 40.67 -1.89
CA TYR A 105 -4.28 39.70 -1.02
C TYR A 105 -4.41 38.28 -1.54
N ILE A 106 -3.52 37.41 -1.06
CA ILE A 106 -3.50 35.99 -1.32
C ILE A 106 -3.55 35.29 0.02
N VAL A 107 -4.52 34.41 0.21
CA VAL A 107 -4.59 33.48 1.36
C VAL A 107 -3.92 32.19 0.95
N ILE A 108 -3.00 31.72 1.76
CA ILE A 108 -2.22 30.52 1.49
C ILE A 108 -2.36 29.56 2.66
N VAL A 109 -2.53 28.28 2.35
CA VAL A 109 -2.47 27.17 3.32
C VAL A 109 -1.36 26.25 2.89
N SER A 110 -0.40 26.02 3.77
CA SER A 110 0.73 25.13 3.53
C SER A 110 0.69 23.92 4.45
N ALA A 111 1.05 22.75 3.95
CA ALA A 111 1.17 21.50 4.71
C ALA A 111 2.34 20.68 4.18
N ASP A 112 2.92 19.84 5.02
CA ASP A 112 4.00 18.93 4.63
C ASP A 112 3.44 17.76 3.80
N GLN A 113 4.07 17.50 2.65
CA GLN A 113 3.68 16.39 1.78
C GLN A 113 3.79 15.05 2.48
N SER A 114 4.83 14.85 3.30
CA SER A 114 5.04 13.62 4.06
C SER A 114 3.87 13.33 5.00
N GLU A 115 3.31 14.36 5.64
CA GLU A 115 2.15 14.20 6.51
C GLU A 115 0.88 13.92 5.71
N ALA A 116 0.67 14.62 4.60
CA ALA A 116 -0.46 14.40 3.70
C ALA A 116 -0.48 12.95 3.15
N LEU A 117 0.70 12.38 2.91
CA LEU A 117 0.86 11.01 2.38
C LEU A 117 1.01 9.94 3.48
N SER A 118 1.08 10.32 4.75
CA SER A 118 1.30 9.37 5.86
C SER A 118 0.24 8.27 5.93
N GLY A 119 -1.03 8.61 5.75
CA GLY A 119 -2.12 7.65 5.69
C GLY A 119 -2.00 6.67 4.53
N VAL A 120 -1.54 7.14 3.37
CA VAL A 120 -1.30 6.29 2.19
C VAL A 120 -0.13 5.34 2.44
N THR A 121 0.96 5.85 3.00
CA THR A 121 2.15 5.03 3.33
C THR A 121 1.82 3.94 4.35
N GLN A 122 1.02 4.26 5.36
CA GLN A 122 0.55 3.28 6.35
C GLN A 122 -0.36 2.21 5.70
N ALA A 123 -1.27 2.62 4.83
CA ALA A 123 -2.14 1.70 4.10
C ALA A 123 -1.34 0.75 3.20
N ILE A 124 -0.35 1.26 2.47
CA ILE A 124 0.56 0.46 1.64
C ILE A 124 1.33 -0.54 2.51
N GLY A 125 1.90 -0.10 3.64
CA GLY A 125 2.62 -0.97 4.57
C GLY A 125 1.75 -2.12 5.09
N THR A 126 0.49 -1.83 5.43
CA THR A 126 -0.47 -2.84 5.87
C THR A 126 -0.81 -3.84 4.75
N MET A 127 -1.05 -3.36 3.52
CA MET A 127 -1.33 -4.22 2.36
C MET A 127 -0.16 -5.15 2.04
N VAL A 128 1.06 -4.64 2.04
CA VAL A 128 2.28 -5.44 1.83
C VAL A 128 2.42 -6.50 2.92
N GLY A 129 2.21 -6.14 4.18
CA GLY A 129 2.26 -7.08 5.30
C GLY A 129 1.25 -8.23 5.17
N VAL A 130 0.00 -7.91 4.82
CA VAL A 130 -1.05 -8.92 4.59
C VAL A 130 -0.70 -9.80 3.39
N SER A 131 -0.20 -9.23 2.30
CA SER A 131 0.20 -9.99 1.10
C SER A 131 1.29 -11.02 1.42
N VAL A 132 2.37 -10.60 2.08
CA VAL A 132 3.47 -11.50 2.50
C VAL A 132 2.97 -12.61 3.43
N PHE A 133 2.07 -12.27 4.36
CA PHE A 133 1.48 -13.26 5.26
C PHE A 133 0.66 -14.32 4.51
N CYS A 134 -0.17 -13.89 3.54
CA CYS A 134 -0.93 -14.81 2.70
C CYS A 134 -0.02 -15.70 1.84
N GLU A 135 1.06 -15.17 1.28
CA GLU A 135 2.04 -15.95 0.50
C GLU A 135 2.68 -17.06 1.35
N ILE A 136 3.08 -16.75 2.59
CA ILE A 136 3.65 -17.73 3.51
C ILE A 136 2.64 -18.85 3.79
N ILE A 137 1.38 -18.52 4.05
CA ILE A 137 0.31 -19.52 4.28
C ILE A 137 0.13 -20.38 3.03
N CYS A 138 0.04 -19.80 1.85
CA CYS A 138 -0.10 -20.55 0.60
C CYS A 138 1.09 -21.49 0.36
N MET A 139 2.30 -21.03 0.65
CA MET A 139 3.52 -21.84 0.54
C MET A 139 3.49 -23.05 1.50
N ILE A 140 3.05 -22.86 2.75
CA ILE A 140 2.90 -23.94 3.73
C ILE A 140 1.86 -24.94 3.24
N ILE A 141 0.69 -24.48 2.79
CA ILE A 141 -0.37 -25.35 2.28
C ILE A 141 0.13 -26.13 1.05
N ALA A 142 0.79 -25.49 0.11
CA ALA A 142 1.37 -26.14 -1.07
C ALA A 142 2.40 -27.22 -0.66
N PHE A 143 3.27 -26.92 0.30
CA PHE A 143 4.25 -27.86 0.82
C PHE A 143 3.58 -29.08 1.48
N LEU A 144 2.56 -28.86 2.31
CA LEU A 144 1.81 -29.93 2.96
C LEU A 144 1.06 -30.79 1.93
N CYS A 145 0.41 -30.17 0.94
CA CYS A 145 -0.25 -30.88 -0.16
C CYS A 145 0.75 -31.70 -0.97
N PHE A 146 1.91 -31.12 -1.31
CA PHE A 146 2.97 -31.82 -2.02
C PHE A 146 3.44 -33.06 -1.23
N HIS A 147 3.73 -32.87 0.04
CA HIS A 147 4.22 -33.97 0.89
C HIS A 147 3.16 -35.07 1.11
N HIS A 148 1.90 -34.67 1.24
CA HIS A 148 0.81 -35.62 1.57
C HIS A 148 0.25 -36.36 0.35
N LEU A 149 0.28 -35.73 -0.84
CA LEU A 149 -0.27 -36.34 -2.06
C LEU A 149 0.80 -36.92 -2.98
N PHE A 150 1.91 -36.23 -3.21
CA PHE A 150 2.91 -36.67 -4.20
C PHE A 150 3.84 -37.77 -3.69
N ASN A 151 4.19 -37.78 -2.42
CA ASN A 151 5.03 -38.86 -1.87
C ASN A 151 4.38 -40.24 -1.94
N PRO A 152 3.11 -40.43 -1.51
CA PRO A 152 2.41 -41.69 -1.70
C PRO A 152 2.28 -42.12 -3.16
N LEU A 153 1.98 -41.16 -4.10
CA LEU A 153 1.87 -41.45 -5.53
C LEU A 153 3.17 -42.01 -6.11
N LYS A 154 4.32 -41.42 -5.78
CA LYS A 154 5.64 -41.94 -6.20
C LYS A 154 5.85 -43.38 -5.73
N LYS A 155 5.43 -43.69 -4.52
CA LYS A 155 5.55 -45.07 -3.99
C LYS A 155 4.64 -46.05 -4.71
N ILE A 156 3.42 -45.66 -5.07
CA ILE A 156 2.51 -46.47 -5.86
C ILE A 156 3.09 -46.72 -7.25
N THR A 157 3.59 -45.66 -7.92
CA THR A 157 4.23 -45.78 -9.23
C THR A 157 5.41 -46.76 -9.21
N TYR A 158 6.26 -46.70 -8.17
CA TYR A 158 7.35 -47.63 -7.99
C TYR A 158 6.87 -49.08 -7.80
N GLN A 159 5.79 -49.32 -7.10
CA GLN A 159 5.22 -50.66 -6.93
C GLN A 159 4.61 -51.20 -8.25
N VAL A 160 4.00 -50.35 -9.05
CA VAL A 160 3.50 -50.72 -10.40
C VAL A 160 4.66 -51.05 -11.33
N GLU A 161 5.77 -50.35 -11.28
CA GLU A 161 6.97 -50.66 -12.06
C GLU A 161 7.57 -52.03 -11.66
N ARG A 162 7.65 -52.32 -10.38
CA ARG A 162 8.08 -53.65 -9.89
C ARG A 162 7.15 -54.77 -10.39
N LEU A 163 5.83 -54.55 -10.35
CA LEU A 163 4.87 -55.48 -10.90
C LEU A 163 5.10 -55.75 -12.40
N GLY A 164 5.39 -54.70 -13.17
CA GLY A 164 5.73 -54.79 -14.60
C GLY A 164 7.00 -55.61 -14.86
N ASN A 165 7.92 -55.65 -13.87
CA ASN A 165 9.14 -56.46 -13.93
C ASN A 165 8.98 -57.85 -13.29
N LEU A 166 7.74 -58.27 -13.02
CA LEU A 166 7.40 -59.55 -12.36
C LEU A 166 8.02 -59.73 -10.99
N ASP A 167 8.42 -58.64 -10.32
CA ASP A 167 8.86 -58.71 -8.91
C ASP A 167 7.64 -58.64 -7.98
N LEU A 168 7.14 -59.81 -7.64
CA LEU A 168 5.93 -59.99 -6.82
C LEU A 168 6.25 -60.06 -5.30
N LYS A 169 7.48 -59.77 -4.90
CA LYS A 169 7.85 -59.80 -3.47
C LYS A 169 7.10 -58.74 -2.67
N HIS A 170 6.47 -59.18 -1.60
CA HIS A 170 5.74 -58.31 -0.69
C HIS A 170 6.72 -57.50 0.18
N THR A 171 6.71 -56.16 0.05
CA THR A 171 7.67 -55.29 0.76
C THR A 171 7.09 -54.60 1.99
N GLY A 172 5.80 -54.79 2.32
CA GLY A 172 5.13 -54.12 3.45
C GLY A 172 4.91 -52.59 3.25
N GLU A 173 5.47 -51.99 2.17
CA GLU A 173 5.25 -50.57 1.88
C GLU A 173 3.83 -50.28 1.36
N LEU A 174 3.29 -51.23 0.57
CA LEU A 174 1.91 -51.15 0.08
C LEU A 174 0.90 -51.20 1.22
N ASP A 175 1.15 -51.97 2.26
CA ASP A 175 0.27 -52.12 3.43
C ASP A 175 0.04 -50.79 4.16
N LYS A 176 1.04 -49.93 4.17
CA LYS A 176 0.94 -48.56 4.72
C LYS A 176 0.10 -47.67 3.82
N LEU A 177 0.26 -47.81 2.49
CA LEU A 177 -0.45 -47.00 1.50
C LEU A 177 -1.91 -47.36 1.39
N VAL A 178 -2.26 -48.65 1.53
CA VAL A 178 -3.65 -49.16 1.54
C VAL A 178 -4.49 -48.57 2.69
N LYS A 179 -3.85 -48.16 3.78
CA LYS A 179 -4.50 -47.54 4.94
C LYS A 179 -4.75 -46.04 4.75
N ILE A 180 -4.19 -45.41 3.73
CA ILE A 180 -4.45 -44.01 3.41
C ILE A 180 -5.86 -43.86 2.88
N GLY A 181 -6.59 -42.84 3.29
CA GLY A 181 -7.92 -42.52 2.78
C GLY A 181 -7.90 -41.92 1.37
N GLY A 182 -9.07 -41.83 0.75
CA GLY A 182 -9.25 -41.16 -0.56
C GLY A 182 -8.71 -41.98 -1.75
N GLU A 183 -8.48 -41.28 -2.87
CA GLU A 183 -8.12 -41.86 -4.16
C GLU A 183 -6.76 -42.57 -4.13
N VAL A 184 -5.80 -42.01 -3.38
CA VAL A 184 -4.46 -42.61 -3.23
C VAL A 184 -4.53 -43.99 -2.58
N GLY A 185 -5.32 -44.11 -1.52
CA GLY A 185 -5.52 -45.43 -0.87
C GLY A 185 -6.30 -46.41 -1.74
N MET A 186 -7.22 -45.91 -2.60
CA MET A 186 -7.95 -46.73 -3.57
C MET A 186 -7.01 -47.29 -4.62
N MET A 187 -6.13 -46.46 -5.17
CA MET A 187 -5.08 -46.90 -6.11
C MET A 187 -4.15 -47.94 -5.47
N ALA A 188 -3.71 -47.71 -4.23
CA ALA A 188 -2.85 -48.64 -3.51
C ALA A 188 -3.54 -50.00 -3.31
N ARG A 189 -4.83 -50.02 -2.95
CA ARG A 189 -5.62 -51.28 -2.82
C ARG A 189 -5.73 -51.99 -4.15
N SER A 190 -5.97 -51.31 -5.25
CA SER A 190 -6.05 -51.93 -6.59
C SER A 190 -4.73 -52.59 -6.98
N VAL A 191 -3.60 -51.90 -6.75
CA VAL A 191 -2.26 -52.44 -7.03
C VAL A 191 -1.98 -53.66 -6.14
N TRP A 192 -2.33 -53.60 -4.87
CA TRP A 192 -2.17 -54.72 -3.93
C TRP A 192 -2.98 -55.93 -4.39
N GLN A 193 -4.25 -55.78 -4.81
CA GLN A 193 -5.08 -56.84 -5.33
C GLN A 193 -4.49 -57.52 -6.58
N VAL A 194 -3.98 -56.70 -7.51
CA VAL A 194 -3.33 -57.23 -8.73
C VAL A 194 -2.06 -58.01 -8.36
N GLN A 195 -1.23 -57.50 -7.45
CA GLN A 195 -0.03 -58.18 -6.99
C GLN A 195 -0.35 -59.53 -6.35
N THR A 196 -1.37 -59.57 -5.49
CA THR A 196 -1.77 -60.82 -4.80
C THR A 196 -2.29 -61.87 -5.78
N LYS A 197 -3.16 -61.47 -6.72
CA LYS A 197 -3.68 -62.38 -7.74
C LYS A 197 -2.60 -62.90 -8.69
N LEU A 198 -1.66 -62.05 -9.11
CA LEU A 198 -0.52 -62.51 -9.93
C LEU A 198 0.39 -63.49 -9.16
N ALA A 199 0.61 -63.24 -7.89
CA ALA A 199 1.40 -64.16 -7.05
C ALA A 199 0.72 -65.54 -6.89
N GLU A 200 -0.59 -65.56 -6.71
CA GLU A 200 -1.39 -66.81 -6.66
C GLU A 200 -1.25 -67.60 -7.95
N VAL A 201 -1.47 -66.98 -9.11
CA VAL A 201 -1.36 -67.63 -10.43
C VAL A 201 0.04 -68.19 -10.69
N VAL A 202 1.10 -67.41 -10.33
CA VAL A 202 2.48 -67.86 -10.50
C VAL A 202 2.80 -69.07 -9.59
N MET A 203 2.27 -69.10 -8.35
CA MET A 203 2.43 -70.24 -7.46
C MET A 203 1.69 -71.48 -7.99
N GLU A 204 0.47 -71.33 -8.49
CA GLU A 204 -0.32 -72.41 -9.05
C GLU A 204 0.36 -73.04 -10.28
N LEU A 205 0.87 -72.20 -11.22
CA LEU A 205 1.63 -72.67 -12.38
C LEU A 205 2.94 -73.38 -12.00
N LYS A 206 3.58 -72.93 -10.93
CA LYS A 206 4.80 -73.59 -10.43
C LYS A 206 4.51 -74.97 -9.86
N ASP A 207 3.44 -75.06 -9.04
CA ASP A 207 3.02 -76.33 -8.44
C ASP A 207 2.63 -77.39 -9.48
N GLU A 208 1.89 -76.95 -10.53
CA GLU A 208 1.52 -77.77 -11.64
C GLU A 208 2.73 -78.25 -12.50
N SER A 209 3.74 -77.38 -12.63
CA SER A 209 5.02 -77.71 -13.31
C SER A 209 5.92 -78.62 -12.53
N GLU A 210 5.81 -78.70 -11.18
CA GLU A 210 6.57 -79.64 -10.34
C GLU A 210 5.93 -81.04 -10.27
N HIS A 211 4.66 -81.13 -10.70
CA HIS A 211 3.91 -82.43 -10.76
C HIS A 211 3.90 -83.10 -12.14
N LEU A 212 4.53 -82.54 -13.13
CA LEU A 212 4.77 -83.06 -14.46
C LEU A 212 6.17 -83.64 -14.61
#